data_2f4877e571f3b819ce02314ac9281033
#
_entry.id   2f4877e571f3b819ce02314ac9281033
#
_cell.length_a   1.000
_cell.length_b   1.000
_cell.length_c   1.000
_cell.angle_alpha   90.00
_cell.angle_beta   90.00
_cell.angle_gamma   90.00
#
_symmetry.space_group_name_H-M   'P 1'
#
loop_
_entity.id
_entity.type
_entity.pdbx_description
1 polymer ?
#
loop_
_entity_poly.entity_id
_entity_poly.type
_entity_poly.pdbx_seq_one_letter_code
_entity_poly.pdbx_strand_id
1 'polypeptide(L)'
;EAVAKESSFSDKKKTWKFKAQNVRDFGFSTSRKFIIDAMAVDLPTNKPLAISIYPKEANPLWGDLSTKAVAHTLKTYSHFTFDYPYPKAVSVSAEDQGMEYPMICWNYGRPDEKGFVSDRIKYGMLGVIIHEVGHNFFPMIVNSDERQWSWMDEGLNTFLEFLAESTFDPNFPSTRGPAKNIVPYMKGNQKYLEPIMSNSENIYNFGANAYGKPSTGLNILRETIMRREL
;
A
#
# COMPACT_ATOMS: atom_id res chain seq x y z
N GLU A 1 4.48 -10.26 -16.99
CA GLU A 1 5.08 -11.48 -16.42
C GLU A 1 6.49 -11.20 -15.98
N ALA A 2 6.77 -11.27 -14.68
CA ALA A 2 8.15 -11.40 -14.20
C ALA A 2 8.51 -12.89 -14.30
N VAL A 3 9.03 -13.29 -15.42
CA VAL A 3 9.52 -14.65 -15.62
C VAL A 3 11.01 -14.63 -15.37
N ALA A 4 11.48 -15.35 -14.33
CA ALA A 4 12.88 -15.70 -14.24
C ALA A 4 13.19 -16.68 -15.37
N LYS A 5 13.53 -16.19 -16.57
CA LYS A 5 14.02 -16.99 -17.66
C LYS A 5 15.53 -17.05 -17.58
N GLU A 6 16.04 -18.24 -17.35
CA GLU A 6 17.43 -18.68 -17.40
C GLU A 6 18.34 -18.23 -16.24
N SER A 7 18.69 -19.20 -15.41
CA SER A 7 19.86 -19.09 -14.55
C SER A 7 21.04 -19.73 -15.27
N SER A 8 22.05 -18.93 -15.65
CA SER A 8 23.35 -19.47 -16.06
C SER A 8 24.25 -19.54 -14.83
N PHE A 9 24.87 -20.69 -14.59
CA PHE A 9 25.92 -20.83 -13.60
C PHE A 9 27.27 -20.71 -14.32
N SER A 10 27.97 -19.62 -14.08
CA SER A 10 29.34 -19.44 -14.47
C SER A 10 30.10 -18.87 -13.28
N ASP A 11 31.23 -19.41 -12.93
CA ASP A 11 32.15 -18.92 -11.89
C ASP A 11 31.50 -18.59 -10.53
N LYS A 12 30.62 -19.47 -10.03
CA LYS A 12 29.87 -19.28 -8.78
C LYS A 12 28.90 -18.08 -8.80
N LYS A 13 28.64 -17.51 -9.96
CA LYS A 13 27.65 -16.44 -10.15
C LYS A 13 26.37 -17.00 -10.74
N LYS A 14 25.23 -16.37 -10.37
CA LYS A 14 23.90 -16.67 -10.91
C LYS A 14 23.33 -15.41 -11.52
N THR A 15 22.90 -15.49 -12.76
CA THR A 15 22.22 -14.38 -13.46
C THR A 15 20.72 -14.59 -13.41
N TRP A 16 19.99 -13.57 -12.97
CA TRP A 16 18.54 -13.51 -13.01
C TRP A 16 18.12 -12.48 -14.04
N LYS A 17 17.16 -12.84 -14.88
CA LYS A 17 16.55 -11.92 -15.85
C LYS A 17 15.07 -11.74 -15.49
N PHE A 18 14.64 -10.51 -15.35
CA PHE A 18 13.26 -10.14 -15.09
C PHE A 18 12.73 -9.34 -16.27
N LYS A 19 11.44 -9.52 -16.57
CA LYS A 19 10.73 -8.75 -17.58
C LYS A 19 9.39 -8.31 -17.01
N ALA A 20 9.10 -7.02 -17.13
CA ALA A 20 7.80 -6.44 -16.83
C ALA A 20 7.28 -5.67 -18.05
N GLN A 21 5.96 -5.66 -18.24
CA GLN A 21 5.30 -4.96 -19.34
C GLN A 21 4.30 -3.96 -18.78
N ASN A 22 4.11 -2.85 -19.48
CA ASN A 22 3.16 -1.80 -19.11
C ASN A 22 3.41 -1.26 -17.70
N VAL A 23 4.67 -1.01 -17.37
CA VAL A 23 5.09 -0.46 -16.08
C VAL A 23 5.79 0.88 -16.29
N ARG A 24 5.54 1.81 -15.38
CA ARG A 24 6.16 3.14 -15.39
C ARG A 24 7.55 3.15 -14.74
N ASP A 25 7.81 2.15 -13.91
CA ASP A 25 9.03 2.04 -13.12
C ASP A 25 9.37 0.57 -12.85
N PHE A 26 10.55 0.31 -12.29
CA PHE A 26 11.00 -1.05 -12.03
C PHE A 26 11.85 -1.12 -10.76
N GLY A 27 11.44 -1.98 -9.83
CA GLY A 27 12.18 -2.28 -8.60
C GLY A 27 12.49 -3.77 -8.48
N PHE A 28 13.53 -4.09 -7.70
CA PHE A 28 13.83 -5.48 -7.33
C PHE A 28 14.43 -5.56 -5.93
N SER A 29 14.28 -6.71 -5.31
CA SER A 29 14.89 -7.01 -4.02
C SER A 29 15.63 -8.34 -4.06
N THR A 30 16.72 -8.46 -3.32
CA THR A 30 17.52 -9.67 -3.26
C THR A 30 18.09 -9.91 -1.87
N SER A 31 18.03 -11.16 -1.42
CA SER A 31 18.66 -11.63 -0.19
C SER A 31 18.79 -13.15 -0.20
N ARG A 32 19.81 -13.66 0.46
CA ARG A 32 19.95 -15.11 0.73
C ARG A 32 19.13 -15.58 1.93
N LYS A 33 18.49 -14.65 2.66
CA LYS A 33 17.77 -14.91 3.90
C LYS A 33 16.26 -14.78 3.76
N PHE A 34 15.76 -14.47 2.57
CA PHE A 34 14.33 -14.27 2.35
C PHE A 34 13.55 -15.57 2.44
N ILE A 35 12.48 -15.51 3.22
CA ILE A 35 11.34 -16.42 3.19
C ILE A 35 10.36 -15.84 2.17
N ILE A 36 9.76 -16.69 1.36
CA ILE A 36 8.74 -16.31 0.38
C ILE A 36 7.46 -17.03 0.75
N ASP A 37 6.40 -16.28 0.94
CA ASP A 37 5.04 -16.78 1.11
C ASP A 37 4.14 -16.24 0.01
N ALA A 38 3.24 -17.07 -0.51
CA ALA A 38 2.40 -16.69 -1.64
C ALA A 38 1.05 -17.39 -1.60
N MET A 39 0.01 -16.67 -2.06
CA MET A 39 -1.32 -17.23 -2.28
C MET A 39 -1.95 -16.65 -3.56
N ALA A 40 -2.78 -17.44 -4.23
CA ALA A 40 -3.57 -16.95 -5.33
C ALA A 40 -4.78 -16.15 -4.83
N VAL A 41 -5.11 -15.10 -5.53
CA VAL A 41 -6.25 -14.23 -5.23
C VAL A 41 -7.29 -14.39 -6.35
N ASP A 42 -8.42 -14.97 -6.04
CA ASP A 42 -9.52 -15.09 -7.01
C ASP A 42 -10.19 -13.73 -7.19
N LEU A 43 -10.07 -13.19 -8.41
CA LEU A 43 -10.79 -12.01 -8.89
C LEU A 43 -11.71 -12.41 -10.05
N PRO A 44 -12.74 -11.62 -10.38
CA PRO A 44 -13.69 -11.97 -11.45
C PRO A 44 -13.04 -12.28 -12.79
N THR A 45 -12.00 -11.56 -13.18
CA THR A 45 -11.37 -11.69 -14.51
C THR A 45 -10.04 -12.43 -14.53
N ASN A 46 -9.37 -12.58 -13.36
CA ASN A 46 -8.04 -13.19 -13.28
C ASN A 46 -7.69 -13.72 -11.88
N LYS A 47 -6.48 -14.27 -11.74
CA LYS A 47 -5.98 -14.84 -10.48
C LYS A 47 -4.54 -14.39 -10.20
N PRO A 48 -4.32 -13.13 -9.78
CA PRO A 48 -2.99 -12.68 -9.40
C PRO A 48 -2.45 -13.38 -8.17
N LEU A 49 -1.13 -13.39 -8.02
CA LEU A 49 -0.46 -13.87 -6.82
C LEU A 49 -0.22 -12.72 -5.83
N ALA A 50 -0.71 -12.87 -4.62
CA ALA A 50 -0.27 -12.11 -3.47
C ALA A 50 0.99 -12.76 -2.90
N ILE A 51 2.08 -12.01 -2.79
CA ILE A 51 3.39 -12.53 -2.36
C ILE A 51 3.94 -11.64 -1.26
N SER A 52 4.49 -12.27 -0.22
CA SER A 52 5.28 -11.59 0.80
C SER A 52 6.68 -12.17 0.87
N ILE A 53 7.66 -11.29 1.00
CA ILE A 53 9.07 -11.63 1.06
C ILE A 53 9.68 -10.98 2.30
N TYR A 54 10.21 -11.79 3.22
CA TYR A 54 10.66 -11.28 4.51
C TYR A 54 11.76 -12.16 5.13
N PRO A 55 12.63 -11.61 6.00
CA PRO A 55 13.60 -12.39 6.73
C PRO A 55 12.96 -13.10 7.93
N LYS A 56 13.61 -14.10 8.48
CA LYS A 56 13.09 -14.87 9.63
C LYS A 56 12.78 -14.01 10.86
N GLU A 57 13.49 -12.91 11.03
CA GLU A 57 13.33 -11.96 12.13
C GLU A 57 11.98 -11.20 12.08
N ALA A 58 11.31 -11.23 10.94
CA ALA A 58 9.98 -10.64 10.78
C ALA A 58 8.85 -11.57 11.26
N ASN A 59 9.16 -12.85 11.57
CA ASN A 59 8.20 -13.78 12.13
C ASN A 59 7.97 -13.54 13.65
N PRO A 60 6.76 -13.91 14.17
CA PRO A 60 5.66 -14.53 13.43
C PRO A 60 4.80 -13.54 12.62
N LEU A 61 4.97 -12.24 12.84
CA LEU A 61 4.10 -11.20 12.32
C LEU A 61 3.88 -11.27 10.80
N TRP A 62 4.98 -11.37 10.04
CA TRP A 62 4.91 -11.41 8.58
C TRP A 62 4.35 -12.73 8.06
N GLY A 63 4.77 -13.85 8.62
CA GLY A 63 4.26 -15.16 8.23
C GLY A 63 2.75 -15.33 8.46
N ASP A 64 2.25 -14.75 9.54
CA ASP A 64 0.83 -14.87 9.89
C ASP A 64 -0.08 -13.94 9.10
N LEU A 65 0.38 -12.73 8.74
CA LEU A 65 -0.49 -11.64 8.32
C LEU A 65 -0.14 -11.00 6.98
N SER A 66 1.14 -10.93 6.58
CA SER A 66 1.54 -10.07 5.46
C SER A 66 0.92 -10.47 4.12
N THR A 67 0.98 -11.74 3.75
CA THR A 67 0.39 -12.22 2.48
C THR A 67 -1.13 -12.09 2.47
N LYS A 68 -1.78 -12.26 3.64
CA LYS A 68 -3.21 -12.03 3.79
C LYS A 68 -3.58 -10.56 3.57
N ALA A 69 -2.75 -9.64 4.08
CA ALA A 69 -2.96 -8.21 3.86
C ALA A 69 -2.83 -7.85 2.37
N VAL A 70 -1.80 -8.37 1.68
CA VAL A 70 -1.66 -8.19 0.22
C VAL A 70 -2.90 -8.70 -0.51
N ALA A 71 -3.32 -9.94 -0.23
CA ALA A 71 -4.48 -10.56 -0.88
C ALA A 71 -5.78 -9.80 -0.60
N HIS A 72 -5.97 -9.34 0.62
CA HIS A 72 -7.12 -8.55 1.02
C HIS A 72 -7.16 -7.20 0.29
N THR A 73 -6.02 -6.52 0.20
CA THR A 73 -5.92 -5.25 -0.54
C THR A 73 -6.29 -5.43 -2.00
N LEU A 74 -5.75 -6.45 -2.67
CA LEU A 74 -6.10 -6.73 -4.06
C LEU A 74 -7.61 -6.95 -4.25
N LYS A 75 -8.25 -7.72 -3.36
CA LYS A 75 -9.70 -7.97 -3.41
C LYS A 75 -10.51 -6.70 -3.18
N THR A 76 -10.17 -5.96 -2.12
CA THR A 76 -10.94 -4.77 -1.73
C THR A 76 -10.82 -3.65 -2.75
N TYR A 77 -9.61 -3.35 -3.20
CA TYR A 77 -9.41 -2.32 -4.23
C TYR A 77 -10.05 -2.74 -5.57
N SER A 78 -9.94 -4.01 -5.96
CA SER A 78 -10.62 -4.51 -7.16
C SER A 78 -12.15 -4.38 -7.05
N HIS A 79 -12.71 -4.62 -5.88
CA HIS A 79 -14.16 -4.45 -5.66
C HIS A 79 -14.63 -3.01 -5.85
N PHE A 80 -13.84 -2.03 -5.40
CA PHE A 80 -14.22 -0.61 -5.47
C PHE A 80 -13.83 0.07 -6.78
N THR A 81 -12.94 -0.53 -7.59
CA THR A 81 -12.40 0.10 -8.79
C THR A 81 -12.50 -0.80 -10.02
N PHE A 82 -11.50 -1.60 -10.26
CA PHE A 82 -11.39 -2.55 -11.38
C PHE A 82 -10.51 -3.72 -10.95
N ASP A 83 -10.67 -4.88 -11.60
CA ASP A 83 -9.85 -6.05 -11.30
C ASP A 83 -8.37 -5.75 -11.51
N TYR A 84 -7.55 -6.09 -10.53
CA TYR A 84 -6.10 -5.93 -10.57
C TYR A 84 -5.50 -6.63 -11.80
N PRO A 85 -4.93 -5.90 -12.77
CA PRO A 85 -4.56 -6.49 -14.06
C PRO A 85 -3.18 -7.15 -14.07
N TYR A 86 -2.33 -6.85 -13.09
CA TYR A 86 -0.99 -7.43 -13.03
C TYR A 86 -1.02 -8.86 -12.50
N PRO A 87 -0.05 -9.72 -12.89
CA PRO A 87 -0.04 -11.13 -12.49
C PRO A 87 0.32 -11.35 -11.01
N LYS A 88 0.84 -10.34 -10.32
CA LYS A 88 1.23 -10.44 -8.91
C LYS A 88 1.34 -9.08 -8.25
N ALA A 89 1.30 -9.08 -6.92
CA ALA A 89 1.74 -7.99 -6.06
C ALA A 89 2.66 -8.56 -4.98
N VAL A 90 3.82 -7.92 -4.79
CA VAL A 90 4.86 -8.39 -3.89
C VAL A 90 5.10 -7.35 -2.80
N SER A 91 4.95 -7.76 -1.55
CA SER A 91 5.32 -6.96 -0.37
C SER A 91 6.64 -7.48 0.19
N VAL A 92 7.65 -6.62 0.26
CA VAL A 92 8.98 -6.95 0.78
C VAL A 92 9.18 -6.32 2.14
N SER A 93 9.61 -7.11 3.12
CA SER A 93 9.98 -6.57 4.43
C SER A 93 11.26 -5.74 4.31
N ALA A 94 11.12 -4.45 4.56
CA ALA A 94 12.20 -3.49 4.66
C ALA A 94 12.46 -3.09 6.11
N GLU A 95 13.53 -2.39 6.34
CA GLU A 95 13.92 -1.93 7.68
C GLU A 95 13.19 -0.63 8.06
N ASP A 96 12.90 0.19 7.09
CA ASP A 96 12.35 1.53 7.24
C ASP A 96 11.13 1.70 6.31
N GLN A 97 10.44 2.73 6.39
CA GLN A 97 9.30 3.29 5.65
C GLN A 97 8.62 2.39 4.57
N GLY A 98 7.40 2.76 4.18
CA GLY A 98 6.73 2.24 2.99
C GLY A 98 7.26 2.87 1.71
N MET A 99 7.26 2.11 0.60
CA MET A 99 7.58 2.63 -0.73
C MET A 99 6.97 1.74 -1.80
N GLU A 100 6.23 2.34 -2.69
CA GLU A 100 5.54 1.71 -3.80
C GLU A 100 6.40 1.65 -5.07
N TYR A 101 6.23 0.55 -5.82
CA TYR A 101 6.68 0.36 -7.19
C TYR A 101 5.72 -0.58 -7.93
N PRO A 102 5.69 -0.59 -9.27
CA PRO A 102 4.81 -1.51 -9.99
C PRO A 102 5.05 -2.96 -9.59
N MET A 103 4.03 -3.62 -9.05
CA MET A 103 4.01 -5.02 -8.61
C MET A 103 4.94 -5.37 -7.43
N ILE A 104 5.69 -4.43 -6.88
CA ILE A 104 6.57 -4.65 -5.73
C ILE A 104 6.59 -3.41 -4.85
N CYS A 105 6.45 -3.59 -3.55
CA CYS A 105 6.55 -2.53 -2.57
C CYS A 105 7.40 -2.97 -1.38
N TRP A 106 7.92 -2.00 -0.64
CA TRP A 106 8.71 -2.23 0.57
C TRP A 106 7.94 -1.72 1.77
N ASN A 107 7.88 -2.54 2.82
CA ASN A 107 7.06 -2.26 4.00
C ASN A 107 7.84 -2.55 5.27
N TYR A 108 7.70 -1.71 6.26
CA TYR A 108 8.27 -1.93 7.57
C TYR A 108 7.34 -2.74 8.49
N GLY A 109 7.86 -3.09 9.64
CA GLY A 109 7.14 -3.76 10.73
C GLY A 109 7.80 -5.08 11.09
N ARG A 110 8.35 -5.13 12.30
CA ARG A 110 8.98 -6.32 12.88
C ARG A 110 8.64 -6.41 14.35
N PRO A 111 8.62 -7.61 14.92
CA PRO A 111 8.65 -7.76 16.37
C PRO A 111 9.78 -6.94 16.99
N ASP A 112 9.60 -6.50 18.22
CA ASP A 112 10.69 -5.84 18.95
C ASP A 112 11.87 -6.81 19.23
N GLU A 113 12.92 -6.30 19.85
CA GLU A 113 14.13 -7.09 20.16
C GLU A 113 13.87 -8.32 21.04
N LYS A 114 12.74 -8.35 21.76
CA LYS A 114 12.30 -9.46 22.60
C LYS A 114 11.35 -10.42 21.87
N GLY A 115 11.04 -10.14 20.59
CA GLY A 115 10.08 -10.91 19.80
C GLY A 115 8.61 -10.56 20.09
N PHE A 116 8.33 -9.48 20.82
CA PHE A 116 6.98 -9.06 21.11
C PHE A 116 6.37 -8.24 19.98
N VAL A 117 5.10 -8.49 19.69
CA VAL A 117 4.31 -7.77 18.69
C VAL A 117 3.19 -7.01 19.41
N SER A 118 3.35 -5.71 19.56
CA SER A 118 2.29 -4.83 20.03
C SER A 118 1.24 -4.57 18.94
N ASP A 119 0.04 -4.14 19.34
CA ASP A 119 -0.98 -3.70 18.38
C ASP A 119 -0.47 -2.57 17.47
N ARG A 120 0.33 -1.67 18.00
CA ARG A 120 0.97 -0.60 17.22
C ARG A 120 1.86 -1.16 16.10
N ILE A 121 2.67 -2.19 16.40
CA ILE A 121 3.53 -2.84 15.41
C ILE A 121 2.68 -3.60 14.38
N LYS A 122 1.71 -4.37 14.86
CA LYS A 122 0.80 -5.17 14.02
C LYS A 122 0.03 -4.30 13.04
N TYR A 123 -0.72 -3.34 13.54
CA TYR A 123 -1.54 -2.48 12.68
C TYR A 123 -0.72 -1.48 11.87
N GLY A 124 0.44 -1.06 12.36
CA GLY A 124 1.39 -0.29 11.59
C GLY A 124 1.89 -1.04 10.34
N MET A 125 2.27 -2.31 10.50
CA MET A 125 2.65 -3.15 9.36
C MET A 125 1.48 -3.40 8.41
N LEU A 126 0.30 -3.72 8.94
CA LEU A 126 -0.89 -3.98 8.11
C LEU A 126 -1.27 -2.75 7.30
N GLY A 127 -1.30 -1.58 7.95
CA GLY A 127 -1.64 -0.32 7.29
C GLY A 127 -0.67 0.02 6.16
N VAL A 128 0.64 -0.07 6.40
CA VAL A 128 1.62 0.22 5.35
C VAL A 128 1.55 -0.81 4.21
N ILE A 129 1.33 -2.09 4.47
CA ILE A 129 1.15 -3.08 3.39
C ILE A 129 -0.09 -2.77 2.55
N ILE A 130 -1.21 -2.45 3.19
CA ILE A 130 -2.45 -2.08 2.49
C ILE A 130 -2.23 -0.84 1.64
N HIS A 131 -1.56 0.18 2.18
CA HIS A 131 -1.24 1.43 1.50
C HIS A 131 -0.35 1.20 0.27
N GLU A 132 0.83 0.60 0.46
CA GLU A 132 1.81 0.42 -0.61
C GLU A 132 1.34 -0.54 -1.72
N VAL A 133 0.60 -1.59 -1.37
CA VAL A 133 -0.04 -2.46 -2.36
C VAL A 133 -1.13 -1.72 -3.11
N GLY A 134 -1.88 -0.85 -2.43
CA GLY A 134 -2.93 -0.01 -3.02
C GLY A 134 -2.40 0.91 -4.12
N HIS A 135 -1.20 1.43 -3.98
CA HIS A 135 -0.53 2.25 -5.00
C HIS A 135 -0.36 1.57 -6.37
N ASN A 136 -0.45 0.25 -6.45
CA ASN A 136 -0.52 -0.42 -7.75
C ASN A 136 -1.74 0.04 -8.58
N PHE A 137 -2.84 0.43 -7.92
CA PHE A 137 -4.02 0.97 -8.59
C PHE A 137 -3.84 2.46 -8.91
N PHE A 138 -3.33 3.23 -7.95
CA PHE A 138 -3.06 4.66 -8.03
C PHE A 138 -1.69 4.94 -7.40
N PRO A 139 -0.64 5.38 -8.10
CA PRO A 139 -0.62 5.87 -9.49
C PRO A 139 -0.08 4.86 -10.52
N MET A 140 0.21 3.59 -10.16
CA MET A 140 0.94 2.70 -11.06
C MET A 140 0.13 2.31 -12.30
N ILE A 141 -1.18 2.05 -12.16
CA ILE A 141 -2.09 1.70 -13.27
C ILE A 141 -2.83 2.94 -13.75
N VAL A 142 -3.56 3.62 -12.86
CA VAL A 142 -4.17 4.91 -13.15
C VAL A 142 -3.15 6.00 -12.82
N ASN A 143 -2.40 6.39 -13.81
CA ASN A 143 -1.25 7.28 -13.67
C ASN A 143 -1.66 8.72 -13.31
N SER A 144 -0.86 9.34 -12.44
CA SER A 144 -0.92 10.76 -12.12
C SER A 144 0.49 11.36 -12.10
N ASP A 145 0.60 12.67 -12.27
CA ASP A 145 1.84 13.41 -12.02
C ASP A 145 1.99 13.62 -10.51
N GLU A 146 2.37 12.56 -9.81
CA GLU A 146 2.47 12.51 -8.35
C GLU A 146 3.48 13.50 -7.80
N ARG A 147 4.53 13.80 -8.56
CA ARG A 147 5.54 14.76 -8.14
C ARG A 147 4.96 16.17 -7.97
N GLN A 148 4.04 16.56 -8.86
CA GLN A 148 3.40 17.85 -8.78
C GLN A 148 2.11 17.83 -7.94
N TRP A 149 1.38 16.71 -7.95
CA TRP A 149 0.03 16.59 -7.41
C TRP A 149 -0.11 15.37 -6.49
N SER A 150 0.60 15.38 -5.38
CA SER A 150 0.67 14.26 -4.42
C SER A 150 -0.70 13.82 -3.90
N TRP A 151 -1.71 14.70 -3.87
CA TRP A 151 -3.05 14.35 -3.43
C TRP A 151 -3.74 13.33 -4.35
N MET A 152 -3.37 13.29 -5.63
CA MET A 152 -3.90 12.31 -6.59
C MET A 152 -3.29 10.92 -6.40
N ASP A 153 -2.06 10.89 -5.95
CA ASP A 153 -1.34 9.68 -5.56
C ASP A 153 -1.82 9.21 -4.19
N GLU A 154 -1.49 9.96 -3.17
CA GLU A 154 -1.66 9.58 -1.77
C GLU A 154 -3.11 9.65 -1.30
N GLY A 155 -3.85 10.66 -1.74
CA GLY A 155 -5.19 10.92 -1.23
C GLY A 155 -6.24 9.92 -1.69
N LEU A 156 -6.22 9.53 -2.96
CA LEU A 156 -7.09 8.48 -3.49
C LEU A 156 -6.75 7.13 -2.85
N ASN A 157 -5.45 6.83 -2.78
CA ASN A 157 -4.96 5.60 -2.17
C ASN A 157 -5.34 5.52 -0.68
N THR A 158 -5.11 6.59 0.10
CA THR A 158 -5.48 6.64 1.53
C THR A 158 -6.98 6.48 1.76
N PHE A 159 -7.83 6.95 0.85
CA PHE A 159 -9.27 6.70 0.96
C PHE A 159 -9.61 5.22 0.82
N LEU A 160 -9.04 4.53 -0.16
CA LEU A 160 -9.25 3.09 -0.34
C LEU A 160 -8.55 2.25 0.73
N GLU A 161 -7.37 2.69 1.21
CA GLU A 161 -6.70 2.12 2.38
C GLU A 161 -7.66 2.06 3.58
N PHE A 162 -8.30 3.18 3.91
CA PHE A 162 -9.27 3.23 5.02
C PHE A 162 -10.43 2.24 4.85
N LEU A 163 -10.96 2.07 3.63
CA LEU A 163 -11.99 1.07 3.36
C LEU A 163 -11.45 -0.36 3.51
N ALA A 164 -10.23 -0.62 3.04
CA ALA A 164 -9.58 -1.91 3.16
C ALA A 164 -9.23 -2.25 4.63
N GLU A 165 -8.71 -1.30 5.39
CA GLU A 165 -8.47 -1.43 6.82
C GLU A 165 -9.75 -1.82 7.58
N SER A 166 -10.84 -1.07 7.33
CA SER A 166 -12.12 -1.28 8.00
C SER A 166 -12.76 -2.63 7.69
N THR A 167 -12.50 -3.20 6.51
CA THR A 167 -12.99 -4.53 6.11
C THR A 167 -12.03 -5.66 6.50
N PHE A 168 -10.75 -5.36 6.72
CA PHE A 168 -9.77 -6.31 7.22
C PHE A 168 -10.00 -6.62 8.70
N ASP A 169 -10.20 -5.59 9.49
CA ASP A 169 -10.54 -5.67 10.92
C ASP A 169 -11.49 -4.52 11.28
N PRO A 170 -12.73 -4.79 11.71
CA PRO A 170 -13.68 -3.74 12.12
C PRO A 170 -13.16 -2.80 13.23
N ASN A 171 -12.17 -3.26 14.00
CA ASN A 171 -11.52 -2.50 15.07
C ASN A 171 -10.17 -1.91 14.65
N PHE A 172 -9.87 -1.87 13.33
CA PHE A 172 -8.61 -1.32 12.85
C PHE A 172 -8.45 0.15 13.31
N PRO A 173 -7.33 0.49 13.96
CA PRO A 173 -7.12 1.83 14.50
C PRO A 173 -6.71 2.83 13.41
N SER A 174 -7.56 3.00 12.39
CA SER A 174 -7.31 3.87 11.25
C SER A 174 -7.04 5.30 11.68
N THR A 175 -5.93 5.85 11.24
CA THR A 175 -5.51 7.22 11.57
C THR A 175 -5.99 8.25 10.56
N ARG A 176 -6.33 7.82 9.34
CA ARG A 176 -6.82 8.64 8.23
C ARG A 176 -8.19 8.15 7.78
N GLY A 177 -8.93 8.95 7.05
CA GLY A 177 -10.30 8.61 6.58
C GLY A 177 -11.42 9.08 7.51
N PRO A 178 -11.51 8.67 8.80
CA PRO A 178 -12.53 9.18 9.70
C PRO A 178 -12.46 10.70 9.87
N ALA A 179 -13.61 11.39 9.68
CA ALA A 179 -13.68 12.85 9.70
C ALA A 179 -13.14 13.47 11.00
N LYS A 180 -13.33 12.81 12.13
CA LYS A 180 -12.81 13.26 13.44
C LYS A 180 -11.29 13.45 13.47
N ASN A 181 -10.55 12.68 12.68
CA ASN A 181 -9.10 12.66 12.73
C ASN A 181 -8.47 13.87 12.02
N ILE A 182 -9.14 14.50 11.05
CA ILE A 182 -8.66 15.73 10.40
C ILE A 182 -9.00 17.01 11.17
N VAL A 183 -9.90 16.93 12.16
CA VAL A 183 -10.38 18.11 12.91
C VAL A 183 -9.25 18.90 13.58
N PRO A 184 -8.25 18.30 14.22
CA PRO A 184 -7.14 19.08 14.82
C PRO A 184 -6.38 19.92 13.79
N TYR A 185 -6.11 19.35 12.62
CA TYR A 185 -5.50 20.07 11.50
C TYR A 185 -6.41 21.22 11.01
N MET A 186 -7.69 20.94 10.77
CA MET A 186 -8.64 21.94 10.26
C MET A 186 -8.94 23.08 11.25
N LYS A 187 -8.81 22.82 12.57
CA LYS A 187 -8.92 23.83 13.63
C LYS A 187 -7.60 24.57 13.91
N GLY A 188 -6.51 24.14 13.30
CA GLY A 188 -5.20 24.77 13.48
C GLY A 188 -5.13 26.20 12.92
N ASN A 189 -3.93 26.73 12.84
CA ASN A 189 -3.72 28.08 12.33
C ASN A 189 -4.15 28.17 10.85
N GLN A 190 -5.21 28.92 10.61
CA GLN A 190 -5.83 29.07 9.29
C GLN A 190 -4.86 29.60 8.21
N LYS A 191 -3.82 30.31 8.62
CA LYS A 191 -2.77 30.81 7.72
C LYS A 191 -2.01 29.69 7.01
N TYR A 192 -1.95 28.50 7.61
CA TYR A 192 -1.21 27.35 7.10
C TYR A 192 -2.12 26.27 6.50
N LEU A 193 -3.41 26.55 6.38
CA LEU A 193 -4.33 25.64 5.67
C LEU A 193 -4.24 25.89 4.17
N GLU A 194 -3.97 24.85 3.43
CA GLU A 194 -3.81 24.89 1.98
C GLU A 194 -4.93 24.11 1.28
N PRO A 195 -5.34 24.51 0.08
CA PRO A 195 -6.23 23.70 -0.75
C PRO A 195 -5.62 22.33 -1.05
N ILE A 196 -6.46 21.31 -1.25
CA ILE A 196 -5.98 19.95 -1.62
C ILE A 196 -5.15 19.99 -2.90
N MET A 197 -5.60 20.74 -3.91
CA MET A 197 -4.90 20.86 -5.21
C MET A 197 -3.77 21.90 -5.18
N SER A 198 -3.01 21.95 -4.10
CA SER A 198 -1.76 22.70 -4.05
C SER A 198 -0.63 21.89 -4.66
N ASN A 199 0.28 22.56 -5.39
CA ASN A 199 1.44 21.93 -5.98
C ASN A 199 2.37 21.40 -4.90
N SER A 200 2.85 20.18 -5.04
CA SER A 200 3.63 19.45 -4.02
C SER A 200 4.93 20.12 -3.60
N GLU A 201 5.56 20.88 -4.49
CA GLU A 201 6.80 21.61 -4.17
C GLU A 201 6.59 22.76 -3.17
N ASN A 202 5.34 23.21 -3.00
CA ASN A 202 4.97 24.34 -2.16
C ASN A 202 4.11 23.95 -0.96
N ILE A 203 3.79 22.67 -0.78
CA ILE A 203 2.93 22.20 0.32
C ILE A 203 3.66 22.33 1.64
N TYR A 204 3.05 23.07 2.57
CA TYR A 204 3.58 23.25 3.92
C TYR A 204 3.28 22.05 4.84
N ASN A 205 2.08 21.46 4.73
CA ASN A 205 1.60 20.34 5.55
C ASN A 205 1.36 19.10 4.68
N PHE A 206 2.41 18.51 4.14
CA PHE A 206 2.34 17.41 3.19
C PHE A 206 1.47 16.25 3.69
N GLY A 207 1.74 15.71 4.89
CA GLY A 207 0.99 14.58 5.42
C GLY A 207 -0.51 14.82 5.59
N ALA A 208 -0.91 16.03 5.99
CA ALA A 208 -2.33 16.36 6.06
C ALA A 208 -2.93 16.62 4.67
N ASN A 209 -2.21 17.32 3.81
CA ASN A 209 -2.75 17.81 2.54
C ASN A 209 -2.74 16.75 1.43
N ALA A 210 -1.71 15.93 1.35
CA ALA A 210 -1.62 14.84 0.37
C ALA A 210 -2.48 13.63 0.79
N TYR A 211 -2.50 13.26 2.07
CA TYR A 211 -3.14 12.04 2.59
C TYR A 211 -4.48 12.31 3.27
N GLY A 212 -4.45 12.93 4.46
CA GLY A 212 -5.57 12.97 5.39
C GLY A 212 -6.76 13.79 4.89
N LYS A 213 -6.52 14.97 4.34
CA LYS A 213 -7.57 15.89 3.90
C LYS A 213 -8.34 15.38 2.68
N PRO A 214 -7.69 14.91 1.60
CA PRO A 214 -8.41 14.35 0.45
C PRO A 214 -9.14 13.06 0.80
N SER A 215 -8.53 12.14 1.54
CA SER A 215 -9.19 10.89 1.95
C SER A 215 -10.42 11.13 2.83
N THR A 216 -10.34 12.09 3.76
CA THR A 216 -11.49 12.49 4.58
C THR A 216 -12.59 13.12 3.74
N GLY A 217 -12.22 13.98 2.79
CA GLY A 217 -13.20 14.58 1.86
C GLY A 217 -13.97 13.54 1.06
N LEU A 218 -13.27 12.55 0.51
CA LEU A 218 -13.88 11.43 -0.21
C LEU A 218 -14.75 10.56 0.69
N ASN A 219 -14.33 10.31 1.92
CA ASN A 219 -15.15 9.53 2.86
C ASN A 219 -16.43 10.26 3.26
N ILE A 220 -16.38 11.57 3.50
CA ILE A 220 -17.57 12.38 3.76
C ILE A 220 -18.52 12.37 2.56
N LEU A 221 -17.98 12.50 1.34
CA LEU A 221 -18.77 12.43 0.12
C LEU A 221 -19.48 11.07 0.00
N ARG A 222 -18.73 9.97 0.16
CA ARG A 222 -19.26 8.62 0.15
C ARG A 222 -20.40 8.45 1.16
N GLU A 223 -20.19 8.81 2.41
CA GLU A 223 -21.23 8.68 3.45
C GLU A 223 -22.45 9.55 3.16
N THR A 224 -22.26 10.72 2.57
CA THR A 224 -23.37 11.61 2.21
C THR A 224 -24.24 11.01 1.10
N ILE A 225 -23.62 10.39 0.09
CA ILE A 225 -24.32 9.69 -0.99
C ILE A 225 -25.06 8.47 -0.42
N MET A 226 -24.39 7.63 0.35
CA MET A 226 -24.98 6.42 0.95
C MET A 226 -26.18 6.73 1.86
N ARG A 227 -26.15 7.86 2.58
CA ARG A 227 -27.28 8.29 3.42
C ARG A 227 -28.49 8.79 2.61
N ARG A 228 -28.30 9.21 1.36
CA ARG A 228 -29.39 9.64 0.47
C ARG A 228 -30.07 8.49 -0.26
N GLU A 229 -29.42 7.36 -0.33
CA GLU A 229 -29.95 6.14 -0.95
C GLU A 229 -30.73 5.28 0.05
N LEU A 230 -30.69 5.62 1.35
CA LEU A 230 -31.45 5.01 2.42
C LEU A 230 -32.70 5.84 2.77
#